data_4a143922b0e97b8acd82cb24743ddf5e
#
_entry.id   4a143922b0e97b8acd82cb24743ddf5e
#
_cell.length_a   1.000
_cell.length_b   1.000
_cell.length_c   1.000
_cell.angle_alpha   90.00
_cell.angle_beta   90.00
_cell.angle_gamma   90.00
#
_symmetry.space_group_name_H-M   'P 1'
#
loop_
_entity.id
_entity.type
_entity.pdbx_description
1 polymer ?
#
loop_
_entity_poly.entity_id
_entity_poly.type
_entity_poly.pdbx_seq_one_letter_code
_entity_poly.pdbx_strand_id
1 'polypeptide(L)'
;GNAVCNYASVDFVGNESINEYEGVLYFNLESYSQAGISTDGYTTNIIVNGDSIPLNHDGCITYDDGSCGNNNGWYVGVPVEAGVTYSWSVTVETCGGGQTINGEYTSPIPGCTDSLALNYDSIANSNDGSCTYPVYGCTDSLAVNYNALATDEDDSCEYPIGGCIDLLSCNYDSLANTDNGSCIYPLEGYDCEGNAVCNYASVDFVGNESI
;
A
#
# COMPACT_ATOMS: atom_id res chain seq x y z
N GLY A 1 19.40 55.80 -20.74
CA GLY A 1 18.79 55.00 -21.78
C GLY A 1 17.65 54.19 -21.17
N ASN A 2 16.40 54.51 -21.54
CA ASN A 2 15.24 53.74 -21.08
C ASN A 2 15.35 52.32 -21.63
N ALA A 3 15.51 51.35 -20.74
CA ALA A 3 15.36 49.96 -21.10
C ALA A 3 13.88 49.74 -21.47
N VAL A 4 13.60 49.47 -22.71
CA VAL A 4 12.26 49.12 -23.18
C VAL A 4 12.04 47.66 -22.80
N CYS A 5 11.21 47.43 -21.80
CA CYS A 5 10.74 46.10 -21.48
C CYS A 5 9.83 45.63 -22.61
N ASN A 6 10.30 44.67 -23.40
CA ASN A 6 9.58 44.16 -24.56
C ASN A 6 8.71 42.91 -24.26
N TYR A 7 8.28 42.73 -23.02
CA TYR A 7 7.49 41.56 -22.63
C TYR A 7 6.11 41.97 -22.16
N ALA A 8 5.12 41.66 -22.98
CA ALA A 8 3.72 41.98 -22.74
C ALA A 8 2.96 40.91 -21.92
N SER A 9 3.56 39.74 -21.64
CA SER A 9 2.91 38.71 -20.84
C SER A 9 3.95 37.80 -20.23
N VAL A 10 3.84 37.54 -18.93
CA VAL A 10 4.41 36.36 -18.30
C VAL A 10 3.30 35.32 -18.37
N ASP A 11 3.38 34.41 -19.32
CA ASP A 11 2.52 33.25 -19.33
C ASP A 11 3.00 32.29 -18.25
N PHE A 12 2.26 32.20 -17.17
CA PHE A 12 2.37 31.07 -16.24
C PHE A 12 1.80 29.84 -16.93
N VAL A 13 2.52 29.31 -17.92
CA VAL A 13 2.14 28.09 -18.58
C VAL A 13 2.66 26.93 -17.77
N GLY A 14 1.86 26.51 -16.80
CA GLY A 14 1.54 25.13 -16.63
C GLY A 14 2.56 24.19 -16.08
N ASN A 15 3.25 24.43 -14.94
CA ASN A 15 3.56 23.38 -13.97
C ASN A 15 3.59 24.02 -12.58
N GLU A 16 2.48 24.57 -12.20
CA GLU A 16 2.20 24.94 -10.83
C GLU A 16 2.01 23.64 -10.06
N SER A 17 3.09 23.03 -9.60
CA SER A 17 2.96 21.90 -8.70
C SER A 17 2.78 22.43 -7.28
N ILE A 18 1.51 22.59 -6.90
CA ILE A 18 1.15 22.67 -5.50
C ILE A 18 1.03 21.22 -5.04
N ASN A 19 1.91 20.80 -4.14
CA ASN A 19 1.88 19.47 -3.58
C ASN A 19 2.08 19.52 -2.07
N GLU A 20 1.46 18.57 -1.38
CA GLU A 20 1.66 18.38 0.06
C GLU A 20 2.52 17.15 0.29
N TYR A 21 3.51 17.31 1.14
CA TYR A 21 4.34 16.22 1.62
C TYR A 21 4.63 16.41 3.12
N GLU A 22 4.34 15.37 3.92
CA GLU A 22 4.55 15.35 5.38
C GLU A 22 3.97 16.58 6.12
N GLY A 23 2.76 17.01 5.73
CA GLY A 23 2.08 18.15 6.37
C GLY A 23 2.66 19.51 5.98
N VAL A 24 3.39 19.57 4.88
CA VAL A 24 3.92 20.82 4.32
C VAL A 24 3.44 20.98 2.90
N LEU A 25 2.74 22.08 2.63
CA LEU A 25 2.30 22.47 1.30
C LEU A 25 3.42 23.21 0.61
N TYR A 26 3.90 22.65 -0.50
CA TYR A 26 4.96 23.22 -1.31
C TYR A 26 4.37 23.94 -2.52
N PHE A 27 4.81 25.16 -2.70
CA PHE A 27 4.54 25.96 -3.90
C PHE A 27 5.81 26.01 -4.74
N ASN A 28 5.79 25.37 -5.90
CA ASN A 28 6.88 25.39 -6.85
C ASN A 28 6.47 26.24 -8.04
N LEU A 29 7.07 27.39 -8.17
CA LEU A 29 6.80 28.33 -9.25
C LEU A 29 7.97 28.27 -10.24
N GLU A 30 7.76 27.66 -11.39
CA GLU A 30 8.73 27.69 -12.48
C GLU A 30 8.47 28.93 -13.33
N SER A 31 9.40 29.88 -13.32
CA SER A 31 9.35 31.00 -14.26
C SER A 31 10.13 30.64 -15.53
N TYR A 32 9.44 30.45 -16.63
CA TYR A 32 10.09 30.39 -17.94
C TYR A 32 10.48 31.81 -18.38
N SER A 33 11.73 32.19 -18.22
CA SER A 33 12.27 33.35 -18.93
C SER A 33 12.94 32.88 -20.22
N GLN A 34 12.29 33.11 -21.36
CA GLN A 34 13.04 33.14 -22.60
C GLN A 34 13.86 34.44 -22.62
N ALA A 35 15.18 34.27 -22.54
CA ALA A 35 16.20 35.29 -22.83
C ALA A 35 16.26 36.54 -21.93
N GLY A 36 17.08 36.46 -20.89
CA GLY A 36 17.78 37.67 -20.41
C GLY A 36 17.02 38.59 -19.46
N ILE A 37 16.11 38.08 -18.65
CA ILE A 37 15.53 38.86 -17.55
C ILE A 37 16.55 38.86 -16.39
N SER A 38 17.12 40.04 -16.15
CA SER A 38 17.84 40.30 -14.89
C SER A 38 16.85 40.17 -13.73
N THR A 39 17.12 39.31 -12.77
CA THR A 39 16.31 39.06 -11.59
C THR A 39 16.46 40.16 -10.52
N ASP A 40 17.15 41.25 -10.84
CA ASP A 40 17.38 42.36 -9.93
C ASP A 40 16.11 43.22 -9.80
N GLY A 41 15.23 42.87 -8.88
CA GLY A 41 14.11 43.73 -8.52
C GLY A 41 12.74 43.06 -8.35
N TYR A 42 12.63 41.74 -8.40
CA TYR A 42 11.35 41.07 -8.20
C TYR A 42 11.17 40.62 -6.73
N THR A 43 10.24 41.30 -6.07
CA THR A 43 9.77 40.79 -4.75
C THR A 43 8.64 39.82 -5.04
N THR A 44 8.93 38.53 -5.03
CA THR A 44 7.91 37.52 -5.18
C THR A 44 7.58 36.99 -3.77
N ASN A 45 6.38 37.28 -3.31
CA ASN A 45 5.83 36.76 -2.09
C ASN A 45 4.61 35.91 -2.44
N ILE A 46 4.39 34.85 -1.69
CA ILE A 46 3.11 34.16 -1.66
C ILE A 46 2.32 34.65 -0.44
N ILE A 47 1.03 34.82 -0.62
CA ILE A 47 0.10 35.08 0.48
C ILE A 47 -0.66 33.80 0.73
N VAL A 48 -0.62 33.29 1.95
CA VAL A 48 -1.38 32.11 2.37
C VAL A 48 -2.22 32.52 3.58
N ASN A 49 -3.54 32.37 3.46
CA ASN A 49 -4.53 32.82 4.47
C ASN A 49 -4.34 34.28 4.93
N GLY A 50 -3.82 35.12 4.04
CA GLY A 50 -3.58 36.53 4.31
C GLY A 50 -2.17 36.86 4.82
N ASP A 51 -1.37 35.86 5.19
CA ASP A 51 0.02 36.06 5.61
C ASP A 51 0.96 36.08 4.41
N SER A 52 1.83 37.08 4.35
CA SER A 52 2.82 37.22 3.28
C SER A 52 4.10 36.45 3.62
N ILE A 53 4.39 35.45 2.81
CA ILE A 53 5.54 34.54 2.99
C ILE A 53 6.52 34.78 1.83
N PRO A 54 7.81 35.05 2.13
CA PRO A 54 8.79 35.22 1.06
C PRO A 54 9.08 33.89 0.38
N LEU A 55 9.12 33.89 -0.95
CA LEU A 55 9.57 32.76 -1.73
C LEU A 55 11.10 32.69 -1.70
N ASN A 56 11.62 31.49 -1.46
CA ASN A 56 13.04 31.25 -1.60
C ASN A 56 13.38 31.03 -3.08
N HIS A 57 14.38 31.74 -3.54
CA HIS A 57 14.94 31.49 -4.86
C HIS A 57 15.99 30.41 -4.74
N ASP A 58 15.83 29.32 -5.44
CA ASP A 58 16.89 28.32 -5.60
C ASP A 58 17.99 29.01 -6.43
N GLY A 59 19.09 29.33 -5.75
CA GLY A 59 20.22 29.99 -6.41
C GLY A 59 20.62 29.16 -7.63
N CYS A 60 20.96 29.87 -8.70
CA CYS A 60 21.51 29.29 -9.90
C CYS A 60 22.50 28.16 -9.56
N ILE A 61 22.18 26.91 -9.90
CA ILE A 61 23.16 25.81 -9.84
C ILE A 61 24.16 26.09 -10.97
N THR A 62 25.31 26.62 -10.62
CA THR A 62 26.40 26.79 -11.59
C THR A 62 26.96 25.44 -11.95
N TYR A 63 26.83 25.06 -13.22
CA TYR A 63 27.56 23.92 -13.78
C TYR A 63 29.05 24.22 -13.90
N ASP A 64 29.89 23.19 -14.04
CA ASP A 64 31.35 23.32 -14.16
C ASP A 64 31.82 24.22 -15.34
N ASP A 65 30.93 24.51 -16.30
CA ASP A 65 31.17 25.43 -17.42
C ASP A 65 30.81 26.89 -17.11
N GLY A 66 30.39 27.19 -15.88
CA GLY A 66 29.96 28.52 -15.45
C GLY A 66 28.59 28.94 -15.96
N SER A 67 27.85 28.05 -16.63
CA SER A 67 26.47 28.32 -17.02
C SER A 67 25.52 28.09 -15.86
N CYS A 68 24.44 28.88 -15.80
CA CYS A 68 23.33 28.64 -14.88
C CYS A 68 22.34 27.68 -15.54
N GLY A 69 22.05 26.56 -14.89
CA GLY A 69 20.94 25.69 -15.31
C GLY A 69 19.61 26.46 -15.25
N ASN A 70 18.74 26.16 -16.19
CA ASN A 70 17.44 26.81 -16.35
C ASN A 70 16.40 26.47 -15.25
N ASN A 71 16.83 26.05 -14.07
CA ASN A 71 15.93 25.80 -12.94
C ASN A 71 15.80 27.08 -12.09
N ASN A 72 15.24 28.13 -12.67
CA ASN A 72 14.86 29.33 -11.93
C ASN A 72 13.50 29.06 -11.23
N GLY A 73 13.49 28.11 -10.29
CA GLY A 73 12.32 27.83 -9.48
C GLY A 73 12.29 28.70 -8.22
N TRP A 74 11.13 29.23 -7.90
CA TRP A 74 10.83 29.80 -6.61
C TRP A 74 10.05 28.78 -5.80
N TYR A 75 10.44 28.54 -4.57
CA TYR A 75 9.72 27.58 -3.74
C TYR A 75 9.52 28.10 -2.30
N VAL A 76 8.45 27.63 -1.69
CA VAL A 76 8.21 27.79 -0.26
C VAL A 76 7.39 26.60 0.23
N GLY A 77 7.73 26.14 1.43
CA GLY A 77 6.95 25.16 2.18
C GLY A 77 6.16 25.86 3.28
N VAL A 78 4.86 25.59 3.34
CA VAL A 78 3.94 26.12 4.36
C VAL A 78 3.38 24.95 5.14
N PRO A 79 3.60 24.87 6.48
CA PRO A 79 2.97 23.83 7.29
C PRO A 79 1.44 23.91 7.18
N VAL A 80 0.81 22.76 6.99
CA VAL A 80 -0.66 22.66 6.84
C VAL A 80 -1.22 21.62 7.79
N GLU A 81 -2.49 21.79 8.15
CA GLU A 81 -3.25 20.86 8.99
C GLU A 81 -4.26 20.11 8.13
N ALA A 82 -4.38 18.80 8.35
CA ALA A 82 -5.31 17.94 7.61
C ALA A 82 -6.75 18.46 7.68
N GLY A 83 -7.43 18.47 6.55
CA GLY A 83 -8.82 18.93 6.43
C GLY A 83 -9.01 20.44 6.40
N VAL A 84 -7.94 21.23 6.53
CA VAL A 84 -8.02 22.69 6.48
C VAL A 84 -7.86 23.18 5.04
N THR A 85 -8.68 24.15 4.66
CA THR A 85 -8.59 24.82 3.36
C THR A 85 -7.75 26.09 3.49
N TYR A 86 -6.75 26.20 2.65
CA TYR A 86 -5.82 27.34 2.57
C TYR A 86 -6.09 28.11 1.29
N SER A 87 -6.42 29.39 1.42
CA SER A 87 -6.43 30.31 0.28
C SER A 87 -5.02 30.81 0.00
N TRP A 88 -4.63 30.86 -1.25
CA TRP A 88 -3.30 31.35 -1.62
C TRP A 88 -3.35 32.31 -2.80
N SER A 89 -2.39 33.22 -2.85
CA SER A 89 -2.16 34.06 -4.01
C SER A 89 -0.69 34.39 -4.18
N VAL A 90 -0.24 34.43 -5.42
CA VAL A 90 1.11 34.84 -5.81
C VAL A 90 1.02 36.01 -6.75
N THR A 91 1.75 37.07 -6.43
CA THR A 91 1.87 38.23 -7.33
C THR A 91 3.30 38.29 -7.84
N VAL A 92 3.44 38.22 -9.16
CA VAL A 92 4.72 38.41 -9.83
C VAL A 92 4.72 39.80 -10.46
N GLU A 93 5.63 40.63 -10.00
CA GLU A 93 5.82 41.95 -10.59
C GLU A 93 6.76 41.86 -11.79
N THR A 94 6.30 42.28 -12.92
CA THR A 94 7.10 42.38 -14.15
C THR A 94 7.24 43.83 -14.56
N CYS A 95 8.20 44.14 -15.42
CA CYS A 95 8.35 45.51 -15.95
C CYS A 95 7.15 45.97 -16.82
N GLY A 96 6.21 45.07 -17.14
CA GLY A 96 4.96 45.40 -17.83
C GLY A 96 3.74 45.51 -16.90
N GLY A 97 3.90 45.32 -15.61
CA GLY A 97 2.85 45.27 -14.59
C GLY A 97 2.85 43.96 -13.81
N GLY A 98 2.17 43.97 -12.68
CA GLY A 98 2.02 42.76 -11.85
C GLY A 98 0.95 41.82 -12.37
N GLN A 99 1.19 40.53 -12.30
CA GLN A 99 0.19 39.49 -12.53
C GLN A 99 -0.01 38.72 -11.22
N THR A 100 -1.28 38.53 -10.85
CA THR A 100 -1.63 37.77 -9.65
C THR A 100 -2.37 36.50 -10.04
N ILE A 101 -1.91 35.35 -9.55
CA ILE A 101 -2.63 34.09 -9.58
C ILE A 101 -3.04 33.73 -8.13
N ASN A 102 -4.18 33.10 -8.01
CA ASN A 102 -4.72 32.68 -6.72
C ASN A 102 -5.48 31.38 -6.86
N GLY A 103 -5.70 30.71 -5.74
CA GLY A 103 -6.44 29.48 -5.65
C GLY A 103 -6.71 29.09 -4.22
N GLU A 104 -7.27 27.90 -4.07
CA GLU A 104 -7.48 27.26 -2.79
C GLU A 104 -6.87 25.86 -2.82
N TYR A 105 -6.38 25.42 -1.69
CA TYR A 105 -5.91 24.07 -1.46
C TYR A 105 -6.51 23.55 -0.17
N THR A 106 -7.11 22.35 -0.21
CA THR A 106 -7.59 21.68 0.99
C THR A 106 -6.67 20.51 1.30
N SER A 107 -6.00 20.55 2.47
CA SER A 107 -5.16 19.46 2.91
C SER A 107 -6.01 18.19 3.11
N PRO A 108 -5.60 17.05 2.54
CA PRO A 108 -6.35 15.82 2.69
C PRO A 108 -6.36 15.33 4.14
N ILE A 109 -7.42 14.61 4.49
CA ILE A 109 -7.52 13.88 5.75
C ILE A 109 -7.16 12.43 5.44
N PRO A 110 -5.96 11.97 5.83
CA PRO A 110 -5.56 10.58 5.59
C PRO A 110 -6.31 9.62 6.50
N GLY A 111 -6.61 8.44 6.01
CA GLY A 111 -7.26 7.37 6.75
C GLY A 111 -7.83 6.31 5.82
N CYS A 112 -8.46 5.30 6.38
CA CYS A 112 -9.12 4.27 5.58
C CYS A 112 -10.43 4.78 4.99
N THR A 113 -10.53 4.87 3.67
CA THR A 113 -11.71 5.35 2.94
C THR A 113 -12.64 4.24 2.46
N ASP A 114 -12.29 2.96 2.69
CA ASP A 114 -13.14 1.83 2.29
C ASP A 114 -14.15 1.51 3.39
N SER A 115 -15.44 1.68 3.08
CA SER A 115 -16.54 1.41 4.00
C SER A 115 -16.71 -0.06 4.41
N LEU A 116 -16.01 -0.98 3.73
CA LEU A 116 -15.98 -2.40 4.06
C LEU A 116 -14.86 -2.75 5.05
N ALA A 117 -13.94 -1.84 5.31
CA ALA A 117 -12.86 -2.05 6.24
C ALA A 117 -13.33 -1.89 7.69
N LEU A 118 -12.69 -2.65 8.61
CA LEU A 118 -12.97 -2.60 10.05
C LEU A 118 -12.65 -1.24 10.69
N ASN A 119 -11.67 -0.54 10.12
CA ASN A 119 -11.21 0.76 10.56
C ASN A 119 -11.57 1.90 9.60
N TYR A 120 -12.72 1.75 8.91
CA TYR A 120 -13.24 2.82 8.06
C TYR A 120 -13.37 4.13 8.82
N ASP A 121 -12.81 5.19 8.24
CA ASP A 121 -12.92 6.55 8.75
C ASP A 121 -13.80 7.39 7.82
N SER A 122 -14.98 7.74 8.29
CA SER A 122 -15.97 8.50 7.50
C SER A 122 -15.57 9.94 7.20
N ILE A 123 -14.57 10.49 7.90
CA ILE A 123 -14.04 11.83 7.63
C ILE A 123 -12.80 11.82 6.76
N ALA A 124 -12.13 10.66 6.59
CA ALA A 124 -11.02 10.53 5.69
C ALA A 124 -11.47 10.74 4.24
N ASN A 125 -10.67 11.51 3.49
CA ASN A 125 -10.88 11.74 2.05
C ASN A 125 -9.66 11.34 1.20
N SER A 126 -8.62 10.81 1.85
CA SER A 126 -7.40 10.29 1.22
C SER A 126 -7.03 8.97 1.85
N ASN A 127 -7.06 7.90 1.05
CA ASN A 127 -6.67 6.58 1.54
C ASN A 127 -5.16 6.53 1.79
N ASP A 128 -4.78 6.26 3.03
CA ASP A 128 -3.39 6.14 3.49
C ASP A 128 -2.86 4.70 3.48
N GLY A 129 -3.67 3.74 3.02
CA GLY A 129 -3.34 2.32 2.99
C GLY A 129 -3.50 1.60 4.33
N SER A 130 -4.09 2.26 5.34
CA SER A 130 -4.27 1.68 6.68
C SER A 130 -5.47 0.75 6.80
N CYS A 131 -6.25 0.55 5.74
CA CYS A 131 -7.46 -0.27 5.78
C CYS A 131 -7.17 -1.70 6.25
N THR A 132 -7.95 -2.14 7.24
CA THR A 132 -7.91 -3.50 7.75
C THR A 132 -9.22 -4.21 7.48
N TYR A 133 -9.15 -5.49 7.13
CA TYR A 133 -10.33 -6.27 6.77
C TYR A 133 -10.47 -7.49 7.67
N PRO A 134 -11.70 -7.99 7.86
CA PRO A 134 -11.91 -9.22 8.60
C PRO A 134 -11.20 -10.40 7.92
N VAL A 135 -10.57 -11.25 8.70
CA VAL A 135 -10.05 -12.54 8.27
C VAL A 135 -11.00 -13.59 8.82
N TYR A 136 -11.75 -14.20 7.91
CA TYR A 136 -12.73 -15.24 8.26
C TYR A 136 -12.06 -16.59 8.46
N GLY A 137 -12.59 -17.38 9.38
CA GLY A 137 -12.12 -18.74 9.68
C GLY A 137 -12.52 -19.16 11.08
N CYS A 138 -12.21 -20.42 11.41
CA CYS A 138 -12.50 -20.94 12.74
C CYS A 138 -11.67 -20.25 13.82
N THR A 139 -12.35 -19.61 14.78
CA THR A 139 -11.73 -18.89 15.90
C THR A 139 -11.65 -19.72 17.20
N ASP A 140 -12.23 -20.93 17.21
CA ASP A 140 -12.17 -21.82 18.37
C ASP A 140 -10.87 -22.65 18.37
N SER A 141 -10.03 -22.46 19.38
CA SER A 141 -8.77 -23.19 19.55
C SER A 141 -8.91 -24.69 19.83
N LEU A 142 -10.14 -25.17 20.09
CA LEU A 142 -10.43 -26.58 20.26
C LEU A 142 -10.73 -27.30 18.93
N ALA A 143 -10.96 -26.54 17.87
CA ALA A 143 -11.19 -27.07 16.55
C ALA A 143 -9.89 -27.55 15.89
N VAL A 144 -9.97 -28.59 15.05
CA VAL A 144 -8.81 -29.13 14.32
C VAL A 144 -8.33 -28.20 13.20
N ASN A 145 -9.19 -27.31 12.72
CA ASN A 145 -8.93 -26.31 11.70
C ASN A 145 -8.86 -24.89 12.25
N TYR A 146 -8.52 -24.73 13.55
CA TYR A 146 -8.32 -23.43 14.17
C TYR A 146 -7.38 -22.55 13.35
N ASN A 147 -7.81 -21.32 13.06
CA ASN A 147 -7.01 -20.32 12.37
C ASN A 147 -6.66 -19.17 13.33
N ALA A 148 -5.43 -19.14 13.80
CA ALA A 148 -4.96 -18.09 14.74
C ALA A 148 -4.96 -16.67 14.12
N LEU A 149 -5.11 -16.53 12.80
CA LEU A 149 -5.19 -15.25 12.12
C LEU A 149 -6.63 -14.80 11.86
N ALA A 150 -7.62 -15.69 12.09
CA ALA A 150 -9.04 -15.34 11.95
C ALA A 150 -9.41 -14.30 13.02
N THR A 151 -10.09 -13.24 12.57
CA THR A 151 -10.67 -12.20 13.41
C THR A 151 -12.18 -12.38 13.57
N ASP A 152 -12.78 -13.09 12.62
CA ASP A 152 -14.21 -13.30 12.54
C ASP A 152 -14.52 -14.78 12.29
N GLU A 153 -15.45 -15.32 13.09
CA GLU A 153 -15.96 -16.67 12.94
C GLU A 153 -16.82 -16.81 11.68
N ASP A 154 -16.59 -17.87 10.91
CA ASP A 154 -17.34 -18.16 9.66
C ASP A 154 -18.12 -19.48 9.72
N ASP A 155 -18.30 -20.04 10.93
CA ASP A 155 -18.96 -21.32 11.19
C ASP A 155 -18.25 -22.51 10.53
N SER A 156 -16.99 -22.39 10.16
CA SER A 156 -16.20 -23.45 9.54
C SER A 156 -15.52 -24.39 10.53
N CYS A 157 -15.69 -24.18 11.85
CA CYS A 157 -15.02 -24.97 12.86
C CYS A 157 -15.32 -26.46 12.74
N GLU A 158 -14.26 -27.24 12.65
CA GLU A 158 -14.31 -28.71 12.67
C GLU A 158 -13.76 -29.21 13.99
N TYR A 159 -14.56 -30.02 14.71
CA TYR A 159 -14.12 -30.55 16.00
C TYR A 159 -13.56 -31.96 15.89
N PRO A 160 -12.64 -32.34 16.81
CA PRO A 160 -12.05 -33.65 16.78
C PRO A 160 -13.09 -34.76 17.04
N ILE A 161 -13.21 -35.68 16.10
CA ILE A 161 -13.94 -36.94 16.24
C ILE A 161 -12.90 -38.02 16.37
N GLY A 162 -12.74 -38.52 17.62
CA GLY A 162 -11.72 -39.51 17.93
C GLY A 162 -12.11 -40.91 17.46
N GLY A 163 -11.24 -41.56 16.68
CA GLY A 163 -11.42 -42.90 16.20
C GLY A 163 -10.15 -43.41 15.53
N CYS A 164 -10.19 -44.61 14.99
CA CYS A 164 -9.09 -45.11 14.17
C CYS A 164 -9.17 -44.61 12.75
N ILE A 165 -8.16 -43.81 12.31
CA ILE A 165 -8.10 -43.19 10.97
C ILE A 165 -7.24 -43.98 9.97
N ASP A 166 -6.67 -45.13 10.38
CA ASP A 166 -5.88 -45.96 9.48
C ASP A 166 -6.78 -46.95 8.71
N LEU A 167 -6.78 -46.81 7.38
CA LEU A 167 -7.54 -47.69 6.47
C LEU A 167 -7.13 -49.16 6.52
N LEU A 168 -5.96 -49.47 7.04
CA LEU A 168 -5.45 -50.85 7.20
C LEU A 168 -5.90 -51.52 8.49
N SER A 169 -6.52 -50.75 9.37
CA SER A 169 -7.04 -51.29 10.65
C SER A 169 -8.41 -51.99 10.46
N CYS A 170 -8.70 -52.92 11.32
CA CYS A 170 -9.96 -53.65 11.32
C CYS A 170 -11.15 -52.83 11.86
N ASN A 171 -10.87 -51.76 12.56
CA ASN A 171 -11.86 -50.87 13.14
C ASN A 171 -11.71 -49.41 12.64
N TYR A 172 -11.32 -49.30 11.36
CA TYR A 172 -11.31 -47.97 10.70
C TYR A 172 -12.66 -47.29 10.84
N ASP A 173 -12.63 -46.03 11.30
CA ASP A 173 -13.81 -45.20 11.43
C ASP A 173 -13.74 -44.05 10.39
N SER A 174 -14.60 -44.13 9.39
CA SER A 174 -14.65 -43.13 8.31
C SER A 174 -15.13 -41.73 8.76
N LEU A 175 -15.69 -41.62 9.96
CA LEU A 175 -16.13 -40.33 10.55
C LEU A 175 -15.07 -39.71 11.44
N ALA A 176 -14.09 -40.50 11.86
CA ALA A 176 -12.98 -39.97 12.66
C ALA A 176 -12.08 -39.08 11.83
N ASN A 177 -11.69 -37.92 12.40
CA ASN A 177 -10.70 -37.00 11.85
C ASN A 177 -9.45 -36.86 12.74
N THR A 178 -9.46 -37.58 13.89
CA THR A 178 -8.37 -37.53 14.87
C THR A 178 -8.10 -38.92 15.38
N ASP A 179 -6.85 -39.39 15.25
CA ASP A 179 -6.45 -40.69 15.78
C ASP A 179 -6.47 -40.67 17.34
N ASN A 180 -7.22 -41.57 17.91
CA ASN A 180 -7.31 -41.75 19.37
C ASN A 180 -6.50 -42.93 19.88
N GLY A 181 -5.69 -43.59 19.01
CA GLY A 181 -4.89 -44.73 19.32
C GLY A 181 -5.66 -46.04 19.48
N SER A 182 -6.93 -46.10 19.01
CA SER A 182 -7.79 -47.29 19.12
C SER A 182 -7.64 -48.26 17.96
N CYS A 183 -6.74 -48.05 17.03
CA CYS A 183 -6.58 -48.87 15.83
C CYS A 183 -6.24 -50.33 16.24
N ILE A 184 -7.02 -51.27 15.69
CA ILE A 184 -6.83 -52.73 15.86
C ILE A 184 -6.40 -53.25 14.49
N TYR A 185 -5.25 -53.93 14.46
CA TYR A 185 -4.73 -54.51 13.23
C TYR A 185 -4.92 -56.04 13.22
N PRO A 186 -5.12 -56.65 12.04
CA PRO A 186 -5.16 -58.09 11.96
C PRO A 186 -3.80 -58.71 12.39
N LEU A 187 -3.85 -59.92 12.89
CA LEU A 187 -2.63 -60.71 13.17
C LEU A 187 -1.90 -61.00 11.86
N GLU A 188 -0.59 -61.12 11.91
CA GLU A 188 0.22 -61.49 10.74
C GLU A 188 -0.28 -62.79 10.10
N GLY A 189 -0.61 -62.71 8.80
CA GLY A 189 -1.15 -63.83 8.06
C GLY A 189 -2.68 -64.00 8.13
N TYR A 190 -3.39 -63.06 8.78
CA TYR A 190 -4.85 -63.08 8.90
C TYR A 190 -5.48 -61.80 8.41
N ASP A 191 -6.74 -61.85 7.97
CA ASP A 191 -7.57 -60.67 7.71
C ASP A 191 -8.30 -60.24 9.00
N CYS A 192 -9.11 -59.18 8.89
CA CYS A 192 -9.86 -58.64 10.02
C CYS A 192 -10.99 -59.55 10.51
N GLU A 193 -11.45 -60.46 9.69
CA GLU A 193 -12.43 -61.51 10.02
C GLU A 193 -11.78 -62.74 10.66
N GLY A 194 -10.45 -62.79 10.76
CA GLY A 194 -9.70 -63.91 11.31
C GLY A 194 -9.44 -65.04 10.34
N ASN A 195 -9.65 -64.83 9.03
CA ASN A 195 -9.32 -65.81 8.03
C ASN A 195 -7.86 -65.76 7.66
N ALA A 196 -7.22 -66.89 7.44
CA ALA A 196 -5.83 -66.93 7.02
C ALA A 196 -5.66 -66.34 5.62
N VAL A 197 -4.86 -65.25 5.49
CA VAL A 197 -4.47 -64.70 4.21
C VAL A 197 -3.19 -65.40 3.77
N CYS A 198 -3.38 -66.52 2.99
CA CYS A 198 -2.25 -67.24 2.45
C CYS A 198 -1.61 -66.40 1.34
N ASN A 199 -0.48 -65.74 1.63
CA ASN A 199 0.40 -65.30 0.57
C ASN A 199 1.10 -66.53 -0.01
N TYR A 200 0.48 -67.14 -1.05
CA TYR A 200 1.19 -68.11 -1.89
C TYR A 200 2.29 -67.32 -2.64
N ALA A 201 3.45 -67.15 -2.03
CA ALA A 201 4.67 -67.04 -2.79
C ALA A 201 4.76 -68.35 -3.61
N SER A 202 4.67 -68.27 -4.94
CA SER A 202 4.82 -69.40 -5.84
C SER A 202 6.09 -70.17 -5.44
N VAL A 203 5.88 -71.36 -4.89
CA VAL A 203 6.99 -72.29 -4.73
C VAL A 203 7.18 -72.88 -6.11
N ASP A 204 8.16 -72.36 -6.87
CA ASP A 204 8.65 -73.03 -8.07
C ASP A 204 9.22 -74.38 -7.66
N PHE A 205 8.43 -75.44 -7.88
CA PHE A 205 8.94 -76.77 -7.85
C PHE A 205 9.91 -76.91 -9.07
N VAL A 206 11.18 -76.65 -8.83
CA VAL A 206 12.21 -77.08 -9.75
C VAL A 206 12.24 -78.60 -9.67
N GLY A 207 11.54 -79.21 -10.62
CA GLY A 207 11.49 -80.66 -10.76
C GLY A 207 12.90 -81.19 -10.91
N ASN A 208 13.36 -81.97 -9.94
CA ASN A 208 14.46 -82.88 -10.16
C ASN A 208 13.96 -84.02 -11.05
N GLU A 209 14.27 -83.94 -12.31
CA GLU A 209 14.33 -85.15 -13.15
C GLU A 209 15.55 -85.96 -12.68
N SER A 210 15.30 -87.08 -12.08
CA SER A 210 16.28 -88.16 -11.87
C SER A 210 15.85 -89.38 -12.67
N ILE A 211 16.53 -89.62 -13.80
CA ILE A 211 16.92 -90.84 -14.46
C ILE A 211 15.87 -91.93 -14.55
#